data_4d86ff7366f24acbbc066d60a7cef2e5
#
_entry.id   4d86ff7366f24acbbc066d60a7cef2e5
#
_cell.length_a   1.000
_cell.length_b   1.000
_cell.length_c   1.000
_cell.angle_alpha   90.00
_cell.angle_beta   90.00
_cell.angle_gamma   90.00
#
_symmetry.space_group_name_H-M   'P 1'
#
loop_
_entity.id
_entity.type
_entity.pdbx_description
1 polymer ?
#
loop_
_entity_poly.entity_id
_entity_poly.type
_entity_poly.pdbx_seq_one_letter_code
_entity_poly.pdbx_strand_id
1 'polypeptide(L)'
;MEKVGCYIHIPFCQKKCYYCDFCAYMNVETRIDSYIKNLIKEIRLYQDRLSVDIDSIYIGGGTPSYIDPRYIKEIVDEVSKFKISDLKEFTIECNPNSISQDKLLLYRDLGINRISLGVQSFDDKVLKAIGRNHTANIALNDIELIRKMGFDNLSFDLMLNLPQQNYKSVKKDLDLVKKISPEHISWYSLILEEGSRFYSLDKKGKLDLMDDDQEVD
;
A
#
# COMPACT_ATOMS: atom_id res chain seq x y z
N MET A 1 -17.90 14.24 -21.33
CA MET A 1 -17.98 13.44 -20.10
C MET A 1 -16.94 13.94 -19.12
N GLU A 2 -17.28 14.06 -17.85
CA GLU A 2 -16.33 14.46 -16.80
C GLU A 2 -15.28 13.38 -16.62
N LYS A 3 -13.99 13.79 -16.50
CA LYS A 3 -12.90 12.88 -16.15
C LYS A 3 -12.81 12.74 -14.63
N VAL A 4 -12.72 11.50 -14.15
CA VAL A 4 -12.69 11.19 -12.71
C VAL A 4 -11.65 10.13 -12.40
N GLY A 5 -11.11 10.19 -11.17
CA GLY A 5 -10.36 9.09 -10.57
C GLY A 5 -11.30 8.08 -9.90
N CYS A 6 -10.98 6.81 -9.99
CA CYS A 6 -11.69 5.72 -9.31
C CYS A 6 -10.84 5.16 -8.17
N TYR A 7 -11.26 5.33 -6.92
CA TYR A 7 -10.64 4.69 -5.77
C TYR A 7 -11.42 3.46 -5.33
N ILE A 8 -10.72 2.35 -5.15
CA ILE A 8 -11.29 1.07 -4.72
C ILE A 8 -10.65 0.67 -3.40
N HIS A 9 -11.47 0.55 -2.35
CA HIS A 9 -11.00 0.20 -1.02
C HIS A 9 -11.04 -1.30 -0.78
N ILE A 10 -9.89 -1.88 -0.37
CA ILE A 10 -9.77 -3.29 0.03
C ILE A 10 -9.37 -3.35 1.51
N PRO A 11 -10.33 -3.53 2.44
CA PRO A 11 -10.09 -3.36 3.88
C PRO A 11 -9.49 -4.60 4.56
N PHE A 12 -8.61 -5.34 3.90
CA PHE A 12 -8.06 -6.58 4.45
C PHE A 12 -6.56 -6.49 4.62
N CYS A 13 -6.06 -6.92 5.80
CA CYS A 13 -4.64 -7.03 6.11
C CYS A 13 -4.33 -8.37 6.73
N GLN A 14 -3.16 -8.93 6.41
CA GLN A 14 -2.64 -10.09 7.12
C GLN A 14 -2.30 -9.74 8.58
N LYS A 15 -1.78 -8.51 8.80
CA LYS A 15 -1.41 -8.01 10.12
C LYS A 15 -1.58 -6.50 10.14
N LYS A 16 -2.14 -5.94 11.22
CA LYS A 16 -2.26 -4.49 11.41
C LYS A 16 -0.97 -3.96 12.05
N CYS A 17 -0.36 -2.98 11.42
CA CYS A 17 0.81 -2.29 11.94
C CYS A 17 0.45 -1.47 13.19
N TYR A 18 1.41 -1.22 14.08
CA TYR A 18 1.13 -0.61 15.38
C TYR A 18 0.78 0.88 15.30
N TYR A 19 1.14 1.54 14.21
CA TYR A 19 0.83 2.95 13.93
C TYR A 19 -0.48 3.14 13.16
N CYS A 20 -1.00 2.07 12.50
CA CYS A 20 -2.05 2.20 11.50
C CYS A 20 -3.43 2.37 12.15
N ASP A 21 -4.16 3.41 11.72
CA ASP A 21 -5.55 3.70 12.06
C ASP A 21 -6.52 3.39 10.91
N PHE A 22 -6.00 3.05 9.73
CA PHE A 22 -6.82 2.79 8.56
C PHE A 22 -7.90 1.74 8.83
N CYS A 23 -9.05 1.91 8.16
CA CYS A 23 -10.14 0.96 8.18
C CYS A 23 -9.70 -0.36 7.51
N ALA A 24 -9.03 -1.21 8.29
CA ALA A 24 -8.50 -2.49 7.86
C ALA A 24 -8.75 -3.58 8.89
N TYR A 25 -9.15 -4.75 8.41
CA TYR A 25 -9.56 -5.88 9.23
C TYR A 25 -8.60 -7.05 9.04
N MET A 26 -8.34 -7.78 10.14
CA MET A 26 -7.53 -8.99 10.19
C MET A 26 -8.37 -10.19 10.60
N ASN A 27 -7.94 -11.41 10.23
CA ASN A 27 -8.59 -12.66 10.62
C ASN A 27 -10.08 -12.71 10.19
N VAL A 28 -10.39 -12.15 9.05
CA VAL A 28 -11.75 -12.10 8.47
C VAL A 28 -11.79 -12.65 7.05
N GLU A 29 -10.91 -13.58 6.72
CA GLU A 29 -10.74 -14.18 5.39
C GLU A 29 -12.06 -14.75 4.87
N THR A 30 -12.89 -15.30 5.76
CA THR A 30 -14.23 -15.83 5.43
C THR A 30 -15.20 -14.76 4.91
N ARG A 31 -14.90 -13.47 5.14
CA ARG A 31 -15.73 -12.34 4.69
C ARG A 31 -15.26 -11.73 3.37
N ILE A 32 -14.08 -12.08 2.87
CA ILE A 32 -13.52 -11.48 1.64
C ILE A 32 -14.46 -11.71 0.47
N ASP A 33 -14.88 -12.93 0.22
CA ASP A 33 -15.77 -13.27 -0.89
C ASP A 33 -17.08 -12.46 -0.86
N SER A 34 -17.73 -12.37 0.30
CA SER A 34 -18.96 -11.60 0.46
C SER A 34 -18.75 -10.09 0.28
N TYR A 35 -17.61 -9.57 0.73
CA TYR A 35 -17.23 -8.17 0.53
C TYR A 35 -17.06 -7.87 -0.96
N ILE A 36 -16.27 -8.67 -1.67
CA ILE A 36 -16.02 -8.49 -3.10
C ILE A 36 -17.32 -8.55 -3.91
N LYS A 37 -18.20 -9.52 -3.62
CA LYS A 37 -19.51 -9.59 -4.25
C LYS A 37 -20.36 -8.33 -4.03
N ASN A 38 -20.30 -7.72 -2.86
CA ASN A 38 -21.03 -6.49 -2.60
C ASN A 38 -20.34 -5.27 -3.24
N LEU A 39 -19.02 -5.21 -3.25
CA LEU A 39 -18.27 -4.18 -3.96
C LEU A 39 -18.59 -4.20 -5.48
N ILE A 40 -18.65 -5.38 -6.09
CA ILE A 40 -19.06 -5.52 -7.50
C ILE A 40 -20.48 -5.01 -7.72
N LYS A 41 -21.43 -5.28 -6.81
CA LYS A 41 -22.78 -4.71 -6.90
C LYS A 41 -22.78 -3.19 -6.79
N GLU A 42 -21.97 -2.65 -5.91
CA GLU A 42 -21.79 -1.20 -5.75
C GLU A 42 -21.23 -0.56 -7.04
N ILE A 43 -20.19 -1.16 -7.64
CA ILE A 43 -19.64 -0.72 -8.92
C ILE A 43 -20.75 -0.67 -10.00
N ARG A 44 -21.59 -1.70 -10.10
CA ARG A 44 -22.72 -1.75 -11.06
C ARG A 44 -23.73 -0.65 -10.82
N LEU A 45 -24.06 -0.35 -9.56
CA LEU A 45 -24.95 0.76 -9.22
C LEU A 45 -24.42 2.11 -9.68
N TYR A 46 -23.10 2.30 -9.64
CA TYR A 46 -22.46 3.52 -10.17
C TYR A 46 -22.46 3.54 -11.71
N GLN A 47 -22.27 2.40 -12.38
CA GLN A 47 -22.35 2.31 -13.84
C GLN A 47 -23.72 2.76 -14.37
N ASP A 48 -24.80 2.38 -13.67
CA ASP A 48 -26.17 2.76 -14.05
C ASP A 48 -26.49 4.24 -13.80
N ARG A 49 -25.72 4.91 -12.93
CA ARG A 49 -26.04 6.27 -12.45
C ARG A 49 -25.10 7.34 -12.96
N LEU A 50 -23.86 6.99 -13.27
CA LEU A 50 -22.82 7.94 -13.61
C LEU A 50 -22.42 7.84 -15.08
N SER A 51 -22.38 8.98 -15.74
CA SER A 51 -21.83 9.12 -17.09
C SER A 51 -20.48 9.82 -17.00
N VAL A 52 -19.44 9.06 -16.63
CA VAL A 52 -18.08 9.56 -16.39
C VAL A 52 -17.07 8.86 -17.29
N ASP A 53 -15.87 9.44 -17.42
CA ASP A 53 -14.74 8.87 -18.13
C ASP A 53 -13.60 8.72 -17.11
N ILE A 54 -13.27 7.49 -16.74
CA ILE A 54 -12.24 7.21 -15.75
C ILE A 54 -10.87 7.41 -16.41
N ASP A 55 -10.02 8.26 -15.82
CA ASP A 55 -8.65 8.51 -16.29
C ASP A 55 -7.56 8.02 -15.31
N SER A 56 -7.95 7.63 -14.11
CA SER A 56 -7.06 7.02 -13.13
C SER A 56 -7.81 6.02 -12.23
N ILE A 57 -7.13 4.94 -11.85
CA ILE A 57 -7.66 3.91 -10.95
C ILE A 57 -6.65 3.68 -9.83
N TYR A 58 -7.12 3.63 -8.60
CA TYR A 58 -6.32 3.35 -7.42
C TYR A 58 -6.97 2.28 -6.55
N ILE A 59 -6.30 1.13 -6.40
CA ILE A 59 -6.74 0.06 -5.50
C ILE A 59 -5.88 0.12 -4.24
N GLY A 60 -6.49 0.54 -3.13
CA GLY A 60 -5.78 0.77 -1.86
C GLY A 60 -6.56 0.33 -0.63
N GLY A 61 -6.12 0.80 0.54
CA GLY A 61 -6.81 0.63 1.82
C GLY A 61 -6.03 -0.16 2.86
N GLY A 62 -6.35 -1.41 3.09
CA GLY A 62 -5.61 -2.30 3.97
C GLY A 62 -4.34 -2.82 3.29
N THR A 63 -4.46 -3.89 2.55
CA THR A 63 -3.40 -4.47 1.72
C THR A 63 -4.04 -5.21 0.54
N PRO A 64 -4.29 -4.54 -0.59
CA PRO A 64 -4.91 -5.16 -1.75
C PRO A 64 -4.15 -6.39 -2.25
N SER A 65 -2.82 -6.37 -2.19
CA SER A 65 -1.98 -7.51 -2.58
C SER A 65 -2.07 -8.72 -1.63
N TYR A 66 -2.72 -8.59 -0.47
CA TYR A 66 -2.93 -9.72 0.46
C TYR A 66 -3.97 -10.71 -0.04
N ILE A 67 -5.07 -10.23 -0.61
CA ILE A 67 -6.18 -11.08 -1.06
C ILE A 67 -5.79 -11.94 -2.26
N ASP A 68 -6.57 -12.97 -2.54
CA ASP A 68 -6.42 -13.80 -3.73
C ASP A 68 -6.51 -12.91 -4.99
N PRO A 69 -5.55 -12.99 -5.91
CA PRO A 69 -5.49 -12.11 -7.09
C PRO A 69 -6.70 -12.26 -8.02
N ARG A 70 -7.44 -13.38 -7.96
CA ARG A 70 -8.70 -13.55 -8.69
C ARG A 70 -9.72 -12.46 -8.35
N TYR A 71 -9.76 -12.00 -7.08
CA TYR A 71 -10.68 -10.94 -6.67
C TYR A 71 -10.30 -9.59 -7.26
N ILE A 72 -9.01 -9.30 -7.40
CA ILE A 72 -8.55 -8.11 -8.11
C ILE A 72 -9.01 -8.16 -9.56
N LYS A 73 -8.89 -9.33 -10.21
CA LYS A 73 -9.39 -9.53 -11.57
C LYS A 73 -10.90 -9.28 -11.67
N GLU A 74 -11.71 -9.87 -10.78
CA GLU A 74 -13.17 -9.69 -10.78
C GLU A 74 -13.56 -8.20 -10.65
N ILE A 75 -12.88 -7.45 -9.79
CA ILE A 75 -13.11 -6.02 -9.61
C ILE A 75 -12.73 -5.24 -10.88
N VAL A 76 -11.57 -5.52 -11.46
CA VAL A 76 -11.08 -4.83 -12.64
C VAL A 76 -11.96 -5.12 -13.84
N ASP A 77 -12.37 -6.38 -14.03
CA ASP A 77 -13.31 -6.77 -15.09
C ASP A 77 -14.65 -5.98 -14.99
N GLU A 78 -15.09 -5.66 -13.77
CA GLU A 78 -16.31 -4.88 -13.60
C GLU A 78 -16.07 -3.37 -13.82
N VAL A 79 -14.98 -2.83 -13.29
CA VAL A 79 -14.61 -1.41 -13.49
C VAL A 79 -14.35 -1.10 -14.96
N SER A 80 -13.80 -2.05 -15.72
CA SER A 80 -13.51 -1.89 -17.16
C SER A 80 -14.75 -1.70 -18.03
N LYS A 81 -15.95 -1.87 -17.47
CA LYS A 81 -17.21 -1.58 -18.17
C LYS A 81 -17.58 -0.09 -18.15
N PHE A 82 -16.93 0.71 -17.32
CA PHE A 82 -17.02 2.15 -17.44
C PHE A 82 -16.28 2.64 -18.70
N LYS A 83 -16.58 3.86 -19.11
CA LYS A 83 -15.76 4.49 -20.15
C LYS A 83 -14.37 4.80 -19.59
N ILE A 84 -13.34 4.32 -20.27
CA ILE A 84 -11.94 4.56 -19.98
C ILE A 84 -11.27 4.92 -21.31
N SER A 85 -11.19 6.23 -21.63
CA SER A 85 -10.68 6.67 -22.93
C SER A 85 -9.17 6.85 -22.92
N ASP A 86 -8.59 7.24 -21.81
CA ASP A 86 -7.17 7.61 -21.67
C ASP A 86 -6.73 7.39 -20.22
N LEU A 87 -6.49 6.13 -19.87
CA LEU A 87 -6.06 5.73 -18.51
C LEU A 87 -4.60 6.13 -18.31
N LYS A 88 -4.37 7.09 -17.44
CA LYS A 88 -3.04 7.65 -17.15
C LYS A 88 -2.30 6.83 -16.11
N GLU A 89 -3.01 6.45 -15.05
CA GLU A 89 -2.45 5.70 -13.94
C GLU A 89 -3.44 4.64 -13.46
N PHE A 90 -2.91 3.44 -13.26
CA PHE A 90 -3.61 2.37 -12.58
C PHE A 90 -2.70 1.79 -11.50
N THR A 91 -2.95 2.20 -10.26
CA THR A 91 -2.15 1.85 -9.09
C THR A 91 -2.77 0.73 -8.27
N ILE A 92 -1.93 -0.15 -7.75
CA ILE A 92 -2.28 -1.07 -6.66
C ILE A 92 -1.29 -0.94 -5.51
N GLU A 93 -1.82 -0.85 -4.28
CA GLU A 93 -1.00 -0.92 -3.06
C GLU A 93 -0.59 -2.34 -2.76
N CYS A 94 0.69 -2.50 -2.44
CA CYS A 94 1.30 -3.76 -2.09
C CYS A 94 2.10 -3.63 -0.79
N ASN A 95 2.13 -4.71 -0.02
CA ASN A 95 3.10 -4.85 1.05
C ASN A 95 4.18 -5.85 0.65
N PRO A 96 5.45 -5.65 1.05
CA PRO A 96 6.46 -6.69 0.94
C PRO A 96 5.96 -7.98 1.61
N ASN A 97 6.38 -9.15 1.08
CA ASN A 97 5.90 -10.48 1.49
C ASN A 97 4.44 -10.82 1.06
N SER A 98 3.77 -9.97 0.28
CA SER A 98 2.45 -10.28 -0.29
C SER A 98 2.47 -10.37 -1.82
N ILE A 99 3.63 -10.24 -2.42
CA ILE A 99 3.89 -10.20 -3.85
C ILE A 99 4.39 -11.57 -4.32
N SER A 100 4.03 -11.96 -5.53
CA SER A 100 4.56 -13.13 -6.24
C SER A 100 4.62 -12.85 -7.74
N GLN A 101 5.40 -13.64 -8.46
CA GLN A 101 5.50 -13.53 -9.91
C GLN A 101 4.13 -13.64 -10.58
N ASP A 102 3.31 -14.61 -10.17
CA ASP A 102 1.98 -14.83 -10.76
C ASP A 102 1.04 -13.64 -10.52
N LYS A 103 1.09 -13.05 -9.31
CA LYS A 103 0.32 -11.85 -9.02
C LYS A 103 0.73 -10.67 -9.89
N LEU A 104 2.04 -10.43 -10.01
CA LEU A 104 2.56 -9.32 -10.81
C LEU A 104 2.25 -9.50 -12.31
N LEU A 105 2.33 -10.72 -12.83
CA LEU A 105 1.91 -11.01 -14.21
C LEU A 105 0.43 -10.70 -14.41
N LEU A 106 -0.44 -11.18 -13.51
CA LEU A 106 -1.85 -10.87 -13.57
C LEU A 106 -2.12 -9.36 -13.48
N TYR A 107 -1.47 -8.65 -12.56
CA TYR A 107 -1.65 -7.20 -12.41
C TYR A 107 -1.29 -6.45 -13.69
N ARG A 108 -0.19 -6.84 -14.34
CA ARG A 108 0.21 -6.27 -15.62
C ARG A 108 -0.80 -6.58 -16.74
N ASP A 109 -1.30 -7.83 -16.80
CA ASP A 109 -2.30 -8.23 -17.78
C ASP A 109 -3.63 -7.50 -17.60
N LEU A 110 -3.95 -7.09 -16.37
CA LEU A 110 -5.11 -6.25 -16.03
C LEU A 110 -4.90 -4.75 -16.34
N GLY A 111 -3.71 -4.35 -16.82
CA GLY A 111 -3.39 -2.96 -17.14
C GLY A 111 -2.92 -2.12 -15.95
N ILE A 112 -2.67 -2.73 -14.78
CA ILE A 112 -2.03 -2.04 -13.66
C ILE A 112 -0.61 -1.64 -14.10
N ASN A 113 -0.32 -0.34 -14.01
CA ASN A 113 0.95 0.22 -14.49
C ASN A 113 1.80 0.87 -13.39
N ARG A 114 1.29 0.93 -12.15
CA ARG A 114 2.01 1.47 -10.98
C ARG A 114 1.83 0.57 -9.76
N ILE A 115 2.94 0.27 -9.08
CA ILE A 115 2.95 -0.41 -7.78
C ILE A 115 3.31 0.60 -6.69
N SER A 116 2.48 0.73 -5.64
CA SER A 116 2.82 1.45 -4.41
C SER A 116 3.19 0.44 -3.34
N LEU A 117 4.46 0.43 -2.91
CA LEU A 117 5.01 -0.58 -2.01
C LEU A 117 5.26 0.01 -0.62
N GLY A 118 4.52 -0.47 0.38
CA GLY A 118 4.64 -0.05 1.77
C GLY A 118 5.90 -0.62 2.45
N VAL A 119 7.06 -0.04 2.19
CA VAL A 119 8.36 -0.47 2.74
C VAL A 119 8.53 -0.01 4.18
N GLN A 120 8.23 1.26 4.47
CA GLN A 120 8.32 1.99 5.73
C GLN A 120 9.76 2.25 6.20
N SER A 121 10.66 1.28 6.18
CA SER A 121 12.10 1.37 6.47
C SER A 121 12.83 0.16 5.91
N PHE A 122 14.14 0.30 5.69
CA PHE A 122 15.05 -0.82 5.37
C PHE A 122 15.90 -1.23 6.59
N ASP A 123 15.44 -0.91 7.81
CA ASP A 123 16.05 -1.39 9.06
C ASP A 123 15.13 -2.41 9.75
N ASP A 124 15.62 -3.65 9.92
CA ASP A 124 14.84 -4.74 10.51
C ASP A 124 14.43 -4.48 11.97
N LYS A 125 15.19 -3.68 12.73
CA LYS A 125 14.81 -3.32 14.10
C LYS A 125 13.61 -2.38 14.08
N VAL A 126 13.64 -1.38 13.21
CA VAL A 126 12.54 -0.43 12.99
C VAL A 126 11.30 -1.19 12.50
N LEU A 127 11.43 -2.03 11.47
CA LEU A 127 10.32 -2.83 10.94
C LEU A 127 9.65 -3.70 12.01
N LYS A 128 10.46 -4.35 12.86
CA LYS A 128 9.97 -5.15 13.99
C LYS A 128 9.25 -4.28 15.02
N ALA A 129 9.81 -3.11 15.34
CA ALA A 129 9.24 -2.19 16.34
C ALA A 129 7.88 -1.64 15.91
N ILE A 130 7.64 -1.43 14.63
CA ILE A 130 6.35 -0.97 14.07
C ILE A 130 5.38 -2.10 13.74
N GLY A 131 5.76 -3.34 13.99
CA GLY A 131 4.89 -4.50 13.81
C GLY A 131 4.78 -4.99 12.37
N ARG A 132 5.75 -4.66 11.48
CA ARG A 132 5.79 -5.21 10.11
C ARG A 132 6.11 -6.70 10.13
N ASN A 133 5.65 -7.41 9.12
CA ASN A 133 5.84 -8.87 8.94
C ASN A 133 6.85 -9.22 7.84
N HIS A 134 7.62 -8.24 7.38
CA HIS A 134 8.70 -8.42 6.42
C HIS A 134 10.02 -7.88 6.95
N THR A 135 11.12 -8.23 6.31
CA THR A 135 12.46 -7.72 6.54
C THR A 135 12.90 -6.83 5.37
N ALA A 136 13.97 -6.05 5.58
CA ALA A 136 14.60 -5.26 4.52
C ALA A 136 14.97 -6.12 3.30
N ASN A 137 15.50 -7.32 3.54
CA ASN A 137 15.86 -8.23 2.46
C ASN A 137 14.64 -8.70 1.64
N ILE A 138 13.51 -8.97 2.29
CA ILE A 138 12.27 -9.31 1.59
C ILE A 138 11.82 -8.13 0.72
N ALA A 139 11.83 -6.91 1.27
CA ALA A 139 11.45 -5.72 0.51
C ALA A 139 12.36 -5.52 -0.73
N LEU A 140 13.67 -5.69 -0.58
CA LEU A 140 14.62 -5.59 -1.70
C LEU A 140 14.37 -6.66 -2.77
N ASN A 141 14.14 -7.91 -2.37
CA ASN A 141 13.83 -9.00 -3.32
C ASN A 141 12.51 -8.73 -4.06
N ASP A 142 11.49 -8.23 -3.36
CA ASP A 142 10.21 -7.88 -3.98
C ASP A 142 10.36 -6.71 -4.97
N ILE A 143 11.19 -5.70 -4.65
CA ILE A 143 11.53 -4.61 -5.56
C ILE A 143 12.19 -5.13 -6.85
N GLU A 144 13.17 -6.02 -6.71
CA GLU A 144 13.83 -6.64 -7.88
C GLU A 144 12.83 -7.45 -8.71
N LEU A 145 11.93 -8.19 -8.06
CA LEU A 145 10.89 -8.96 -8.73
C LEU A 145 9.92 -8.04 -9.48
N ILE A 146 9.46 -6.94 -8.87
CA ILE A 146 8.58 -5.94 -9.49
C ILE A 146 9.22 -5.39 -10.77
N ARG A 147 10.49 -4.97 -10.68
CA ARG A 147 11.25 -4.49 -11.86
C ARG A 147 11.42 -5.55 -12.93
N LYS A 148 11.78 -6.78 -12.54
CA LYS A 148 11.92 -7.92 -13.47
C LYS A 148 10.62 -8.24 -14.19
N MET A 149 9.46 -8.01 -13.55
CA MET A 149 8.14 -8.21 -14.15
C MET A 149 7.69 -7.04 -15.03
N GLY A 150 8.53 -6.02 -15.24
CA GLY A 150 8.29 -4.92 -16.17
C GLY A 150 7.44 -3.79 -15.60
N PHE A 151 7.44 -3.57 -14.29
CA PHE A 151 6.86 -2.39 -13.67
C PHE A 151 7.91 -1.31 -13.54
N ASP A 152 7.83 -0.29 -14.42
CA ASP A 152 8.73 0.86 -14.42
C ASP A 152 8.23 2.02 -13.54
N ASN A 153 6.97 2.01 -13.12
CA ASN A 153 6.41 3.00 -12.20
C ASN A 153 6.22 2.38 -10.81
N LEU A 154 7.22 2.63 -9.95
CA LEU A 154 7.28 2.09 -8.59
C LEU A 154 7.35 3.22 -7.57
N SER A 155 6.44 3.20 -6.60
CA SER A 155 6.42 4.10 -5.46
C SER A 155 6.80 3.36 -4.18
N PHE A 156 7.56 4.02 -3.31
CA PHE A 156 7.81 3.55 -1.94
C PHE A 156 7.10 4.44 -0.93
N ASP A 157 6.50 3.82 0.07
CA ASP A 157 6.08 4.52 1.26
C ASP A 157 7.16 4.31 2.33
N LEU A 158 7.69 5.41 2.85
CA LEU A 158 8.70 5.46 3.90
C LEU A 158 8.22 6.35 5.04
N MET A 159 8.65 6.04 6.25
CA MET A 159 8.25 6.79 7.43
C MET A 159 9.45 7.29 8.22
N LEU A 160 9.29 8.48 8.78
CA LEU A 160 10.20 9.08 9.75
C LEU A 160 9.63 8.97 11.16
N ASN A 161 10.49 9.24 12.13
CA ASN A 161 10.18 9.26 13.54
C ASN A 161 9.52 7.97 14.05
N LEU A 162 10.03 6.83 13.57
CA LEU A 162 9.57 5.51 14.00
C LEU A 162 10.35 5.06 15.26
N PRO A 163 9.74 4.26 16.15
CA PRO A 163 10.47 3.65 17.27
C PRO A 163 11.70 2.87 16.81
N GLN A 164 12.81 3.02 17.49
CA GLN A 164 14.13 2.46 17.16
C GLN A 164 14.81 3.09 15.93
N GLN A 165 14.20 4.06 15.30
CA GLN A 165 14.81 4.82 14.23
C GLN A 165 15.84 5.83 14.81
N ASN A 166 16.88 6.14 14.04
CA ASN A 166 17.87 7.15 14.34
C ASN A 166 18.48 7.66 13.03
N TYR A 167 19.29 8.71 13.11
CA TYR A 167 19.93 9.31 11.94
C TYR A 167 20.63 8.29 11.02
N LYS A 168 21.32 7.27 11.60
CA LYS A 168 22.03 6.26 10.79
C LYS A 168 21.08 5.36 10.01
N SER A 169 19.95 4.97 10.62
CA SER A 169 18.94 4.15 9.94
C SER A 169 18.22 4.95 8.85
N VAL A 170 17.86 6.21 9.12
CA VAL A 170 17.27 7.12 8.13
C VAL A 170 18.24 7.35 6.96
N LYS A 171 19.51 7.63 7.23
CA LYS A 171 20.52 7.79 6.19
C LYS A 171 20.69 6.54 5.34
N LYS A 172 20.67 5.36 5.97
CA LYS A 172 20.73 4.07 5.25
C LYS A 172 19.51 3.89 4.32
N ASP A 173 18.30 4.23 4.82
CA ASP A 173 17.08 4.18 4.01
C ASP A 173 17.20 5.11 2.80
N LEU A 174 17.69 6.35 2.98
CA LEU A 174 17.93 7.29 1.89
C LEU A 174 18.98 6.81 0.87
N ASP A 175 20.09 6.25 1.36
CA ASP A 175 21.15 5.73 0.49
C ASP A 175 20.63 4.55 -0.37
N LEU A 176 19.76 3.70 0.18
CA LEU A 176 19.11 2.63 -0.56
C LEU A 176 18.10 3.18 -1.57
N VAL A 177 17.28 4.15 -1.18
CA VAL A 177 16.34 4.81 -2.10
C VAL A 177 17.07 5.42 -3.30
N LYS A 178 18.17 6.15 -3.06
CA LYS A 178 19.01 6.70 -4.14
C LYS A 178 19.54 5.61 -5.07
N LYS A 179 19.94 4.46 -4.52
CA LYS A 179 20.48 3.34 -5.30
C LYS A 179 19.39 2.64 -6.12
N ILE A 180 18.20 2.48 -5.55
CA ILE A 180 17.06 1.81 -6.20
C ILE A 180 16.41 2.73 -7.22
N SER A 181 16.40 4.05 -6.95
CA SER A 181 15.84 5.10 -7.81
C SER A 181 14.39 4.82 -8.21
N PRO A 182 13.44 4.79 -7.26
CA PRO A 182 12.02 4.67 -7.59
C PRO A 182 11.52 5.94 -8.28
N GLU A 183 10.44 5.83 -9.04
CA GLU A 183 9.81 6.96 -9.74
C GLU A 183 9.07 7.90 -8.78
N HIS A 184 8.66 7.38 -7.61
CA HIS A 184 7.97 8.17 -6.59
C HIS A 184 8.30 7.68 -5.18
N ILE A 185 8.25 8.60 -4.21
CA ILE A 185 8.39 8.32 -2.79
C ILE A 185 7.29 9.07 -2.04
N SER A 186 6.51 8.35 -1.22
CA SER A 186 5.70 8.95 -0.17
C SER A 186 6.50 8.87 1.13
N TRP A 187 6.99 10.00 1.62
CA TRP A 187 7.77 10.05 2.85
C TRP A 187 7.13 10.99 3.86
N TYR A 188 6.76 10.46 5.00
CA TYR A 188 5.99 11.17 6.02
C TYR A 188 6.42 10.75 7.44
N SER A 189 6.30 11.68 8.40
CA SER A 189 6.53 11.39 9.81
C SER A 189 5.39 10.60 10.43
N LEU A 190 5.72 9.82 11.46
CA LEU A 190 4.72 9.12 12.27
C LEU A 190 3.74 10.12 12.88
N ILE A 191 2.46 9.91 12.61
CA ILE A 191 1.36 10.58 13.30
C ILE A 191 0.71 9.58 14.26
N LEU A 192 0.51 10.01 15.51
CA LEU A 192 -0.10 9.17 16.55
C LEU A 192 -1.62 9.29 16.50
N GLU A 193 -2.24 8.49 15.64
CA GLU A 193 -3.68 8.49 15.44
C GLU A 193 -4.42 7.76 16.56
N GLU A 194 -5.52 8.35 17.02
CA GLU A 194 -6.40 7.76 18.04
C GLU A 194 -6.94 6.41 17.53
N GLY A 195 -6.86 5.37 18.36
CA GLY A 195 -7.21 3.99 17.99
C GLY A 195 -6.03 3.14 17.51
N SER A 196 -4.87 3.74 17.21
CA SER A 196 -3.64 2.99 16.95
C SER A 196 -3.04 2.44 18.25
N ARG A 197 -2.24 1.35 18.11
CA ARG A 197 -1.49 0.81 19.26
C ARG A 197 -0.45 1.83 19.77
N PHE A 198 0.18 2.58 18.87
CA PHE A 198 1.19 3.56 19.26
C PHE A 198 0.59 4.72 20.05
N TYR A 199 -0.56 5.22 19.69
CA TYR A 199 -1.28 6.21 20.50
C TYR A 199 -1.50 5.71 21.93
N SER A 200 -1.93 4.45 22.08
CA SER A 200 -2.13 3.85 23.40
C SER A 200 -0.83 3.66 24.19
N LEU A 201 0.31 3.44 23.54
CA LEU A 201 1.63 3.33 24.18
C LEU A 201 2.15 4.69 24.58
N ASP A 202 1.99 5.69 23.73
CA ASP A 202 2.39 7.08 24.01
C ASP A 202 1.67 7.63 25.24
N LYS A 203 0.35 7.49 25.33
CA LYS A 203 -0.43 7.87 26.51
C LYS A 203 0.04 7.22 27.82
N LYS A 204 0.75 6.11 27.73
CA LYS A 204 1.34 5.39 28.89
C LYS A 204 2.80 5.72 29.11
N GLY A 205 3.37 6.65 28.33
CA GLY A 205 4.81 6.99 28.38
C GLY A 205 5.72 5.80 28.02
N LYS A 206 5.26 4.92 27.11
CA LYS A 206 5.98 3.68 26.71
C LYS A 206 6.39 3.70 25.24
N LEU A 207 6.22 4.80 24.55
CA LEU A 207 6.66 4.99 23.17
C LEU A 207 7.92 5.85 23.20
N ASP A 208 8.99 5.34 22.64
CA ASP A 208 10.28 6.03 22.51
C ASP A 208 10.47 6.42 21.05
N LEU A 209 10.44 7.72 20.79
CA LEU A 209 10.58 8.35 19.46
C LEU A 209 11.82 9.25 19.47
N MET A 210 12.31 9.63 18.30
CA MET A 210 13.29 10.71 18.20
C MET A 210 12.68 12.00 18.76
N ASP A 211 13.50 12.84 19.36
CA ASP A 211 13.07 14.20 19.75
C ASP A 211 12.95 15.10 18.51
N ASP A 212 12.24 16.23 18.67
CA ASP A 212 11.96 17.15 17.57
C ASP A 212 13.25 17.69 16.93
N ASP A 213 14.33 17.87 17.71
CA ASP A 213 15.63 18.36 17.21
C ASP A 213 16.31 17.29 16.33
N GLN A 214 16.13 16.01 16.65
CA GLN A 214 16.68 14.90 15.85
C GLN A 214 15.88 14.62 14.58
N GLU A 215 14.63 15.03 14.54
CA GLU A 215 13.77 14.88 13.36
C GLU A 215 14.09 15.93 12.28
N VAL A 216 14.59 17.10 12.67
CA VAL A 216 14.84 18.24 11.78
C VAL A 216 16.24 18.21 11.15
N ASP A 217 17.23 17.58 11.78
CA ASP A 217 18.61 17.46 11.27
C ASP A 217 18.73 16.41 10.16
#